data_319dcfe70e78602792f9f904792d5e9d
#
_entry.id   319dcfe70e78602792f9f904792d5e9d
#
_cell.length_a   1.000
_cell.length_b   1.000
_cell.length_c   1.000
_cell.angle_alpha   90.00
_cell.angle_beta   90.00
_cell.angle_gamma   90.00
#
_symmetry.space_group_name_H-M   'P 1'
#
loop_
_entity.id
_entity.type
_entity.pdbx_description
1 polymer ?
#
loop_
_entity_poly.entity_id
_entity_poly.type
_entity_poly.pdbx_seq_one_letter_code
_entity_poly.pdbx_strand_id
1 'polypeptide(L)'
;DNVHWVRLFAREVNTTYPGLILLAGGPQTVDMDACFLKDTGIVAACIGEGEETVPELMDFFIHGRGSLEAIRGIVFLDASSRLVKTPPRTPPEALDAIPWPDITLTNDYKHYSLLPILTGRGCPFGCTFCYEGANAKRVRRHSVPSLLREIRANFQRNPSIKYINFLDDTFTLDHERVGAICEGIRVIRKEYDFVWFASAHISLVHKHRDMARAMAEAGLKKIFFGLESGSDAVLQSYNKKITRKMAVDVIAHCVDSGIHAISGNIILGGPHETGETVQESEDLIMELLYRAPGQFETAYFSYLPFPQTPITLNPRKFGMEIYESLIDCCNEDIPLSGTEALDFLALTQIRLQANKRLQNEMRTIYLDGKIPEAVILDAYRLGERYGVFTRWNEYVYKNLPIDDAYWRMRAFGEYVLREQLGGRAADAIPHRTFELWLYTDLGGEKPRIFDTPLEEIDYTLLKLCSGKLSKREVVQQGRA
;
A
#
# COMPACT_ATOMS: atom_id res chain seq x y z
N ASP A 1 0.90 12.30 3.92
CA ASP A 1 1.69 11.55 4.80
C ASP A 1 3.02 12.14 5.23
N ASN A 2 3.49 13.27 4.70
CA ASN A 2 4.88 13.62 4.92
C ASN A 2 5.21 15.10 4.74
N VAL A 3 4.29 16.02 4.98
CA VAL A 3 4.63 17.46 4.91
C VAL A 3 5.72 17.78 5.91
N HIS A 4 5.66 17.21 7.12
CA HIS A 4 6.72 17.36 8.12
C HIS A 4 8.05 16.76 7.64
N TRP A 5 8.02 15.56 7.10
CA TRP A 5 9.20 14.88 6.53
C TRP A 5 9.79 15.64 5.35
N VAL A 6 8.93 16.12 4.43
CA VAL A 6 9.38 16.95 3.29
C VAL A 6 10.04 18.23 3.77
N ARG A 7 9.51 18.86 4.81
CA ARG A 7 10.14 20.04 5.42
C ARG A 7 11.50 19.73 6.02
N LEU A 8 11.62 18.66 6.82
CA LEU A 8 12.90 18.26 7.41
C LEU A 8 13.91 17.91 6.33
N PHE A 9 13.51 17.09 5.37
CA PHE A 9 14.35 16.69 4.24
C PHE A 9 14.81 17.92 3.43
N ALA A 10 13.89 18.81 3.07
CA ALA A 10 14.23 19.99 2.30
C ALA A 10 15.18 20.92 3.03
N ARG A 11 15.01 21.11 4.35
CA ARG A 11 15.94 21.89 5.18
C ARG A 11 17.34 21.26 5.23
N GLU A 12 17.42 19.96 5.42
CA GLU A 12 18.69 19.23 5.44
C GLU A 12 19.40 19.34 4.09
N VAL A 13 18.70 19.11 2.98
CA VAL A 13 19.24 19.24 1.62
C VAL A 13 19.72 20.67 1.35
N ASN A 14 18.92 21.69 1.66
CA ASN A 14 19.30 23.08 1.44
C ASN A 14 20.51 23.51 2.28
N THR A 15 20.67 22.92 3.47
CA THR A 15 21.81 23.21 4.36
C THR A 15 23.07 22.49 3.86
N THR A 16 22.95 21.22 3.48
CA THR A 16 24.09 20.38 3.08
C THR A 16 24.54 20.66 1.65
N TYR A 17 23.60 21.00 0.78
CA TYR A 17 23.82 21.22 -0.67
C TYR A 17 23.20 22.53 -1.13
N PRO A 18 23.71 23.71 -0.74
CA PRO A 18 23.09 25.03 -0.97
C PRO A 18 23.09 25.46 -2.43
N GLY A 19 22.95 24.72 -3.36
CA GLY A 19 22.82 25.02 -4.80
C GLY A 19 21.98 23.97 -5.51
N LEU A 20 21.47 23.01 -4.77
CA LEU A 20 20.63 21.98 -5.34
C LEU A 20 19.22 22.50 -5.57
N ILE A 21 18.70 22.25 -6.77
CA ILE A 21 17.34 22.64 -7.15
C ILE A 21 16.38 21.56 -6.66
N LEU A 22 15.45 21.96 -5.78
CA LEU A 22 14.40 21.06 -5.28
C LEU A 22 13.12 21.23 -6.11
N LEU A 23 12.65 20.13 -6.67
CA LEU A 23 11.36 20.05 -7.35
C LEU A 23 10.44 19.09 -6.58
N ALA A 24 9.14 19.32 -6.65
CA ALA A 24 8.14 18.42 -6.06
C ALA A 24 7.15 17.89 -7.09
N GLY A 25 6.52 16.77 -6.77
CA GLY A 25 5.43 16.16 -7.54
C GLY A 25 4.52 15.32 -6.64
N GLY A 26 3.44 14.82 -7.21
CA GLY A 26 2.49 13.97 -6.51
C GLY A 26 1.16 14.68 -6.19
N PRO A 27 0.16 13.94 -5.64
CA PRO A 27 -1.22 14.44 -5.49
C PRO A 27 -1.36 15.73 -4.66
N GLN A 28 -0.50 15.92 -3.66
CA GLN A 28 -0.58 17.06 -2.74
C GLN A 28 -0.10 18.39 -3.37
N THR A 29 0.58 18.34 -4.52
CA THR A 29 1.09 19.57 -5.16
C THR A 29 -0.01 20.51 -5.63
N VAL A 30 -1.22 20.02 -5.82
CA VAL A 30 -2.38 20.82 -6.23
C VAL A 30 -2.78 21.86 -5.17
N ASP A 31 -2.54 21.58 -3.89
CA ASP A 31 -2.86 22.44 -2.76
C ASP A 31 -1.62 23.11 -2.12
N MET A 32 -0.45 23.02 -2.75
CA MET A 32 0.73 23.74 -2.27
C MET A 32 0.52 25.24 -2.28
N ASP A 33 0.86 25.87 -1.17
CA ASP A 33 0.78 27.31 -0.96
C ASP A 33 2.15 28.00 -0.96
N ALA A 34 2.13 29.33 -0.91
CA ALA A 34 3.36 30.11 -0.90
C ALA A 34 4.19 29.91 0.38
N CYS A 35 3.56 29.65 1.51
CA CYS A 35 4.23 29.42 2.78
C CYS A 35 5.05 28.13 2.73
N PHE A 36 4.44 27.05 2.24
CA PHE A 36 5.11 25.77 2.10
C PHE A 36 6.31 25.81 1.15
N LEU A 37 6.15 26.46 -0.03
CA LEU A 37 7.25 26.62 -0.99
C LEU A 37 8.41 27.45 -0.41
N LYS A 38 8.11 28.50 0.35
CA LYS A 38 9.14 29.31 1.05
C LYS A 38 9.87 28.55 2.13
N ASP A 39 9.13 27.80 2.95
CA ASP A 39 9.67 27.05 4.08
C ASP A 39 10.55 25.87 3.64
N THR A 40 10.21 25.24 2.52
CA THR A 40 10.95 24.09 1.97
C THR A 40 12.03 24.48 0.97
N GLY A 41 11.97 25.66 0.37
CA GLY A 41 12.85 26.07 -0.73
C GLY A 41 12.61 25.26 -2.02
N ILE A 42 11.47 24.58 -2.14
CA ILE A 42 11.05 23.94 -3.39
C ILE A 42 10.77 25.04 -4.41
N VAL A 43 11.51 25.05 -5.51
CA VAL A 43 11.46 26.11 -6.51
C VAL A 43 10.27 25.99 -7.47
N ALA A 44 9.83 24.76 -7.74
CA ALA A 44 8.61 24.49 -8.51
C ALA A 44 8.05 23.11 -8.14
N ALA A 45 6.72 22.96 -8.25
CA ALA A 45 6.05 21.69 -8.08
C ALA A 45 5.19 21.34 -9.31
N CYS A 46 5.29 20.11 -9.78
CA CYS A 46 4.52 19.57 -10.89
C CYS A 46 3.13 19.16 -10.40
N ILE A 47 2.09 19.69 -11.03
CA ILE A 47 0.68 19.35 -10.80
C ILE A 47 0.23 18.37 -11.90
N GLY A 48 -0.19 17.18 -11.53
CA GLY A 48 -0.58 16.14 -12.47
C GLY A 48 0.59 15.27 -12.93
N GLU A 49 0.53 14.77 -14.17
CA GLU A 49 1.53 13.87 -14.72
C GLU A 49 2.81 14.62 -15.17
N GLY A 50 3.96 14.03 -14.84
CA GLY A 50 5.26 14.70 -14.97
C GLY A 50 6.01 14.42 -16.26
N GLU A 51 5.57 13.49 -17.11
CA GLU A 51 6.32 12.98 -18.25
C GLU A 51 6.75 14.07 -19.25
N GLU A 52 5.93 15.09 -19.44
CA GLU A 52 6.28 16.26 -20.27
C GLU A 52 6.72 17.44 -19.43
N THR A 53 6.12 17.65 -18.26
CA THR A 53 6.37 18.81 -17.40
C THR A 53 7.77 18.78 -16.80
N VAL A 54 8.24 17.60 -16.33
CA VAL A 54 9.58 17.47 -15.73
C VAL A 54 10.70 17.74 -16.73
N PRO A 55 10.70 17.22 -17.94
CA PRO A 55 11.69 17.59 -18.97
C PRO A 55 11.74 19.09 -19.25
N GLU A 56 10.60 19.79 -19.34
CA GLU A 56 10.56 21.23 -19.53
C GLU A 56 11.16 22.00 -18.33
N LEU A 57 10.88 21.55 -17.10
CA LEU A 57 11.52 22.09 -15.88
C LEU A 57 13.04 21.87 -15.90
N MET A 58 13.49 20.67 -16.30
CA MET A 58 14.92 20.38 -16.43
C MET A 58 15.59 21.23 -17.50
N ASP A 59 14.95 21.45 -18.66
CA ASP A 59 15.45 22.35 -19.70
C ASP A 59 15.59 23.80 -19.18
N PHE A 60 14.64 24.29 -18.43
CA PHE A 60 14.70 25.60 -17.81
C PHE A 60 15.84 25.70 -16.77
N PHE A 61 15.90 24.81 -15.80
CA PHE A 61 16.87 24.90 -14.70
C PHE A 61 18.31 24.53 -15.10
N ILE A 62 18.49 23.58 -16.02
CA ILE A 62 19.82 23.11 -16.42
C ILE A 62 20.36 23.90 -17.60
N HIS A 63 19.51 24.21 -18.58
CA HIS A 63 19.94 24.79 -19.85
C HIS A 63 19.53 26.25 -20.02
N GLY A 64 18.77 26.83 -19.06
CA GLY A 64 18.30 28.22 -19.15
C GLY A 64 17.30 28.47 -20.28
N ARG A 65 16.57 27.45 -20.74
CA ARG A 65 15.64 27.53 -21.87
C ARG A 65 14.21 27.78 -21.39
N GLY A 66 13.50 28.71 -22.03
CA GLY A 66 12.11 29.02 -21.74
C GLY A 66 11.92 29.88 -20.48
N SER A 67 10.73 29.81 -19.90
CA SER A 67 10.38 30.46 -18.61
C SER A 67 9.39 29.60 -17.84
N LEU A 68 9.37 29.72 -16.52
CA LEU A 68 8.44 28.96 -15.65
C LEU A 68 6.97 29.24 -15.98
N GLU A 69 6.65 30.50 -16.34
CA GLU A 69 5.29 30.91 -16.69
C GLU A 69 4.78 30.20 -17.96
N ALA A 70 5.67 29.78 -18.85
CA ALA A 70 5.33 29.08 -20.08
C ALA A 70 5.13 27.57 -19.87
N ILE A 71 5.70 27.00 -18.81
CA ILE A 71 5.56 25.57 -18.48
C ILE A 71 4.16 25.31 -17.92
N ARG A 72 3.41 24.39 -18.52
CA ARG A 72 2.06 24.04 -18.06
C ARG A 72 2.11 23.02 -16.90
N GLY A 73 1.13 23.13 -15.99
CA GLY A 73 0.95 22.16 -14.91
C GLY A 73 1.98 22.27 -13.80
N ILE A 74 2.38 23.49 -13.45
CA ILE A 74 3.28 23.74 -12.31
C ILE A 74 2.74 24.81 -11.36
N VAL A 75 3.25 24.80 -10.14
CA VAL A 75 3.13 25.86 -9.16
C VAL A 75 4.51 26.27 -8.69
N PHE A 76 4.75 27.58 -8.57
CA PHE A 76 6.02 28.17 -8.15
C PHE A 76 5.83 29.56 -7.55
N LEU A 77 6.89 30.16 -7.00
CA LEU A 77 6.89 31.55 -6.56
C LEU A 77 7.57 32.44 -7.59
N ASP A 78 6.91 33.53 -7.97
CA ASP A 78 7.53 34.58 -8.82
C ASP A 78 8.62 35.38 -8.07
N ALA A 79 9.31 36.24 -8.78
CA ALA A 79 10.34 37.15 -8.20
C ALA A 79 9.84 38.03 -7.05
N SER A 80 8.54 38.28 -6.95
CA SER A 80 7.88 38.98 -5.86
C SER A 80 7.38 38.06 -4.75
N SER A 81 7.77 36.79 -4.75
CA SER A 81 7.31 35.73 -3.82
C SER A 81 5.80 35.52 -3.82
N ARG A 82 5.12 35.77 -4.93
CA ARG A 82 3.70 35.47 -5.11
C ARG A 82 3.55 34.08 -5.73
N LEU A 83 2.54 33.35 -5.26
CA LEU A 83 2.21 32.02 -5.80
C LEU A 83 1.65 32.13 -7.22
N VAL A 84 2.27 31.43 -8.15
CA VAL A 84 1.82 31.31 -9.54
C VAL A 84 1.46 29.88 -9.80
N LYS A 85 0.22 29.62 -10.26
CA LYS A 85 -0.22 28.32 -10.80
C LYS A 85 -0.42 28.50 -12.30
N THR A 86 0.32 27.72 -13.10
CA THR A 86 0.18 27.76 -14.56
C THR A 86 -1.04 26.96 -15.02
N PRO A 87 -1.52 27.18 -16.27
CA PRO A 87 -2.62 26.39 -16.80
C PRO A 87 -2.35 24.89 -16.74
N PRO A 88 -3.35 24.06 -16.40
CA PRO A 88 -3.17 22.61 -16.29
C PRO A 88 -2.69 22.01 -17.62
N ARG A 89 -1.87 20.96 -17.53
CA ARG A 89 -1.46 20.17 -18.68
C ARG A 89 -2.46 19.05 -18.94
N THR A 90 -2.77 18.82 -20.20
CA THR A 90 -3.55 17.66 -20.60
C THR A 90 -2.63 16.43 -20.61
N PRO A 91 -2.95 15.38 -19.85
CA PRO A 91 -2.13 14.17 -19.85
C PRO A 91 -2.08 13.49 -21.23
N PRO A 92 -0.98 12.80 -21.59
CA PRO A 92 -0.87 12.03 -22.82
C PRO A 92 -2.00 11.03 -22.99
N GLU A 93 -2.61 10.95 -24.17
CA GLU A 93 -3.73 10.03 -24.42
C GLU A 93 -3.29 8.57 -24.49
N ALA A 94 -2.24 8.30 -25.23
CA ALA A 94 -1.71 6.97 -25.47
C ALA A 94 -0.58 6.66 -24.49
N LEU A 95 -0.83 5.80 -23.50
CA LEU A 95 0.22 5.41 -22.56
C LEU A 95 1.36 4.63 -23.26
N ASP A 96 1.10 3.94 -24.36
CA ASP A 96 2.15 3.24 -25.13
C ASP A 96 3.19 4.19 -25.73
N ALA A 97 2.92 5.49 -25.81
CA ALA A 97 3.90 6.51 -26.21
C ALA A 97 4.85 6.91 -25.06
N ILE A 98 4.50 6.58 -23.82
CA ILE A 98 5.33 6.85 -22.65
C ILE A 98 6.27 5.65 -22.46
N PRO A 99 7.59 5.87 -22.33
CA PRO A 99 8.51 4.77 -22.05
C PRO A 99 8.20 4.15 -20.70
N TRP A 100 8.31 2.82 -20.62
CA TRP A 100 8.23 2.11 -19.36
C TRP A 100 9.40 2.50 -18.44
N PRO A 101 9.20 2.53 -17.12
CA PRO A 101 10.29 2.77 -16.18
C PRO A 101 11.39 1.75 -16.33
N ASP A 102 12.64 2.22 -16.46
CA ASP A 102 13.80 1.34 -16.54
C ASP A 102 14.25 0.93 -15.13
N ILE A 103 13.93 -0.30 -14.73
CA ILE A 103 14.31 -0.83 -13.41
C ILE A 103 15.83 -0.90 -13.21
N THR A 104 16.62 -0.91 -14.30
CA THR A 104 18.10 -0.99 -14.19
C THR A 104 18.73 0.29 -13.65
N LEU A 105 17.98 1.40 -13.64
CA LEU A 105 18.38 2.66 -13.04
C LEU A 105 18.30 2.65 -11.49
N THR A 106 17.62 1.65 -10.91
CA THR A 106 17.54 1.47 -9.47
C THR A 106 18.77 0.68 -9.01
N ASN A 107 19.44 1.17 -7.96
CA ASN A 107 20.54 0.43 -7.35
C ASN A 107 20.04 -0.96 -6.89
N ASP A 108 20.87 -1.97 -7.09
CA ASP A 108 20.57 -3.35 -6.67
C ASP A 108 19.31 -3.98 -7.26
N TYR A 109 18.80 -3.47 -8.39
CA TYR A 109 17.57 -3.97 -9.03
C TYR A 109 17.53 -5.50 -9.19
N LYS A 110 18.69 -6.16 -9.33
CA LYS A 110 18.81 -7.62 -9.44
C LYS A 110 18.41 -8.38 -8.19
N HIS A 111 18.33 -7.70 -7.05
CA HIS A 111 17.94 -8.29 -5.77
C HIS A 111 16.43 -8.12 -5.47
N TYR A 112 15.72 -7.30 -6.26
CA TYR A 112 14.27 -7.12 -6.06
C TYR A 112 13.50 -8.31 -6.62
N SER A 113 12.73 -8.98 -5.77
CA SER A 113 11.82 -10.05 -6.16
C SER A 113 10.42 -9.53 -6.55
N LEU A 114 10.12 -8.28 -6.21
CA LEU A 114 8.87 -7.59 -6.52
C LEU A 114 9.04 -6.70 -7.75
N LEU A 115 8.11 -6.82 -8.71
CA LEU A 115 7.99 -5.94 -9.87
C LEU A 115 6.68 -5.15 -9.78
N PRO A 116 6.72 -3.84 -9.48
CA PRO A 116 5.55 -2.99 -9.59
C PRO A 116 5.29 -2.61 -11.05
N ILE A 117 4.05 -2.76 -11.51
CA ILE A 117 3.64 -2.38 -12.88
C ILE A 117 2.32 -1.63 -12.83
N LEU A 118 2.26 -0.46 -13.46
CA LEU A 118 1.05 0.31 -13.69
C LEU A 118 0.55 0.04 -15.11
N THR A 119 -0.54 -0.73 -15.27
CA THR A 119 -1.05 -1.10 -16.60
C THR A 119 -1.99 -0.07 -17.19
N GLY A 120 -2.53 0.80 -16.35
CA GLY A 120 -3.43 1.88 -16.70
C GLY A 120 -3.49 2.95 -15.62
N ARG A 121 -3.97 4.12 -15.96
CA ARG A 121 -4.13 5.29 -15.09
C ARG A 121 -5.55 5.76 -15.11
N GLY A 122 -6.03 6.20 -13.94
CA GLY A 122 -7.36 6.76 -13.75
C GLY A 122 -8.42 5.74 -13.39
N CYS A 123 -9.46 6.24 -12.71
CA CYS A 123 -10.56 5.46 -12.20
C CYS A 123 -11.89 6.16 -12.52
N PRO A 124 -12.85 5.50 -13.22
CA PRO A 124 -14.10 6.12 -13.62
C PRO A 124 -15.11 6.21 -12.48
N PHE A 125 -14.85 5.52 -11.35
CA PHE A 125 -15.71 5.59 -10.17
C PHE A 125 -15.58 6.95 -9.51
N GLY A 126 -16.71 7.55 -9.20
CA GLY A 126 -16.76 8.87 -8.55
C GLY A 126 -16.88 8.77 -7.04
N CYS A 127 -16.05 7.95 -6.38
CA CYS A 127 -16.04 7.85 -4.92
C CYS A 127 -15.73 9.20 -4.29
N THR A 128 -16.58 9.65 -3.35
CA THR A 128 -16.54 11.01 -2.81
C THR A 128 -15.31 11.32 -1.97
N PHE A 129 -14.64 10.29 -1.46
CA PHE A 129 -13.42 10.38 -0.63
C PHE A 129 -12.12 10.25 -1.44
N CYS A 130 -12.19 9.75 -2.68
CA CYS A 130 -11.02 9.29 -3.41
C CYS A 130 -10.44 10.37 -4.30
N TYR A 131 -9.12 10.58 -4.23
CA TYR A 131 -8.40 11.53 -5.07
C TYR A 131 -8.53 11.18 -6.56
N GLU A 132 -8.28 9.92 -6.95
CA GLU A 132 -8.36 9.47 -8.34
C GLU A 132 -9.79 9.57 -8.88
N GLY A 133 -10.78 9.18 -8.10
CA GLY A 133 -12.20 9.31 -8.46
C GLY A 133 -12.66 10.77 -8.65
N ALA A 134 -11.97 11.73 -8.04
CA ALA A 134 -12.22 13.16 -8.21
C ALA A 134 -11.44 13.76 -9.39
N ASN A 135 -10.16 13.43 -9.52
CA ASN A 135 -9.18 14.14 -10.33
C ASN A 135 -8.77 13.39 -11.62
N ALA A 136 -8.87 12.06 -11.66
CA ALA A 136 -8.39 11.22 -12.78
C ALA A 136 -9.47 10.27 -13.32
N LYS A 137 -10.65 10.81 -13.65
CA LYS A 137 -11.79 10.00 -14.14
C LYS A 137 -11.57 9.36 -15.51
N ARG A 138 -10.69 9.92 -16.32
CA ARG A 138 -10.38 9.40 -17.65
C ARG A 138 -9.42 8.23 -17.54
N VAL A 139 -9.89 7.05 -17.91
CA VAL A 139 -9.08 5.83 -17.91
C VAL A 139 -8.25 5.76 -19.18
N ARG A 140 -6.92 5.63 -19.04
CA ARG A 140 -5.98 5.39 -20.13
C ARG A 140 -5.16 4.15 -19.81
N ARG A 141 -4.82 3.37 -20.82
CA ARG A 141 -4.19 2.06 -20.60
C ARG A 141 -3.07 1.82 -21.61
N HIS A 142 -2.05 1.11 -21.18
CA HIS A 142 -1.13 0.47 -22.10
C HIS A 142 -1.85 -0.63 -22.87
N SER A 143 -1.49 -0.87 -24.12
CA SER A 143 -2.01 -2.02 -24.85
C SER A 143 -1.54 -3.33 -24.20
N VAL A 144 -2.35 -4.38 -24.30
CA VAL A 144 -1.99 -5.69 -23.74
C VAL A 144 -0.67 -6.21 -24.35
N PRO A 145 -0.42 -6.09 -25.67
CA PRO A 145 0.88 -6.47 -26.23
C PRO A 145 2.06 -5.69 -25.66
N SER A 146 1.92 -4.38 -25.41
CA SER A 146 2.97 -3.56 -24.79
C SER A 146 3.26 -4.03 -23.37
N LEU A 147 2.22 -4.23 -22.54
CA LEU A 147 2.34 -4.74 -21.19
C LEU A 147 3.06 -6.10 -21.13
N LEU A 148 2.65 -7.05 -21.96
CA LEU A 148 3.23 -8.39 -21.95
C LEU A 148 4.70 -8.41 -22.43
N ARG A 149 5.06 -7.54 -23.36
CA ARG A 149 6.47 -7.33 -23.73
C ARG A 149 7.29 -6.78 -22.58
N GLU A 150 6.74 -5.78 -21.87
CA GLU A 150 7.44 -5.18 -20.71
C GLU A 150 7.64 -6.19 -19.58
N ILE A 151 6.61 -6.99 -19.24
CA ILE A 151 6.75 -8.05 -18.25
C ILE A 151 7.90 -8.99 -18.62
N ARG A 152 7.97 -9.46 -19.88
CA ARG A 152 9.06 -10.33 -20.32
C ARG A 152 10.42 -9.65 -20.27
N ALA A 153 10.50 -8.38 -20.71
CA ALA A 153 11.74 -7.61 -20.68
C ALA A 153 12.28 -7.47 -19.25
N ASN A 154 11.40 -7.24 -18.27
CA ASN A 154 11.80 -7.17 -16.85
C ASN A 154 12.31 -8.51 -16.34
N PHE A 155 11.69 -9.64 -16.66
CA PHE A 155 12.21 -10.97 -16.30
C PHE A 155 13.57 -11.27 -16.95
N GLN A 156 13.78 -10.82 -18.17
CA GLN A 156 15.09 -10.96 -18.84
C GLN A 156 16.18 -10.13 -18.16
N ARG A 157 15.86 -8.90 -17.72
CA ARG A 157 16.77 -8.02 -16.98
C ARG A 157 17.02 -8.50 -15.55
N ASN A 158 15.98 -9.02 -14.88
CA ASN A 158 16.05 -9.50 -13.51
C ASN A 158 15.31 -10.83 -13.34
N PRO A 159 16.00 -11.97 -13.44
CA PRO A 159 15.40 -13.31 -13.23
C PRO A 159 14.98 -13.57 -11.77
N SER A 160 15.37 -12.70 -10.83
CA SER A 160 15.00 -12.85 -9.41
C SER A 160 13.56 -12.42 -9.12
N ILE A 161 12.86 -11.81 -10.06
CA ILE A 161 11.47 -11.42 -9.91
C ILE A 161 10.62 -12.66 -9.66
N LYS A 162 9.84 -12.64 -8.58
CA LYS A 162 8.92 -13.71 -8.15
C LYS A 162 7.48 -13.23 -8.01
N TYR A 163 7.28 -11.92 -7.95
CA TYR A 163 6.00 -11.34 -7.62
C TYR A 163 5.77 -10.07 -8.43
N ILE A 164 4.65 -9.99 -9.15
CA ILE A 164 4.21 -8.77 -9.85
C ILE A 164 3.09 -8.11 -9.05
N ASN A 165 3.22 -6.84 -8.77
CA ASN A 165 2.16 -6.01 -8.21
C ASN A 165 1.62 -5.05 -9.26
N PHE A 166 0.40 -5.29 -9.74
CA PHE A 166 -0.30 -4.34 -10.60
C PHE A 166 -0.84 -3.19 -9.76
N LEU A 167 -0.32 -1.98 -10.01
CA LEU A 167 -0.58 -0.77 -9.24
C LEU A 167 -1.80 0.04 -9.72
N ASP A 168 -2.57 -0.50 -10.66
CA ASP A 168 -3.76 0.16 -11.17
C ASP A 168 -4.74 0.47 -10.03
N ASP A 169 -5.36 1.66 -10.02
CA ASP A 169 -6.43 2.02 -9.08
C ASP A 169 -7.57 0.99 -9.09
N THR A 170 -7.86 0.46 -10.26
CA THR A 170 -8.82 -0.62 -10.45
C THR A 170 -8.43 -1.45 -11.67
N PHE A 171 -7.73 -2.56 -11.46
CA PHE A 171 -7.28 -3.46 -12.53
C PHE A 171 -8.45 -4.08 -13.30
N THR A 172 -9.57 -4.33 -12.62
CA THR A 172 -10.74 -5.06 -13.13
C THR A 172 -11.72 -4.25 -13.95
N LEU A 173 -11.37 -3.03 -14.40
CA LEU A 173 -12.29 -2.12 -15.11
C LEU A 173 -12.85 -2.67 -16.43
N ASP A 174 -12.13 -3.58 -17.07
CA ASP A 174 -12.47 -4.07 -18.41
C ASP A 174 -12.28 -5.59 -18.45
N HIS A 175 -13.40 -6.29 -18.51
CA HIS A 175 -13.45 -7.75 -18.43
C HIS A 175 -12.68 -8.43 -19.58
N GLU A 176 -12.84 -7.95 -20.83
CA GLU A 176 -12.18 -8.53 -22.00
C GLU A 176 -10.64 -8.32 -21.91
N ARG A 177 -10.24 -7.13 -21.50
CA ARG A 177 -8.83 -6.81 -21.27
C ARG A 177 -8.20 -7.69 -20.18
N VAL A 178 -8.89 -7.87 -19.04
CA VAL A 178 -8.42 -8.75 -17.97
C VAL A 178 -8.25 -10.18 -18.50
N GLY A 179 -9.20 -10.67 -19.27
CA GLY A 179 -9.08 -11.98 -19.93
C GLY A 179 -7.84 -12.08 -20.82
N ALA A 180 -7.62 -11.08 -21.69
CA ALA A 180 -6.45 -11.05 -22.58
C ALA A 180 -5.11 -10.96 -21.81
N ILE A 181 -5.06 -10.20 -20.71
CA ILE A 181 -3.89 -10.15 -19.83
C ILE A 181 -3.65 -11.52 -19.18
N CYS A 182 -4.69 -12.16 -18.64
CA CYS A 182 -4.59 -13.48 -18.03
C CYS A 182 -4.06 -14.54 -19.02
N GLU A 183 -4.53 -14.54 -20.25
CA GLU A 183 -4.00 -15.42 -21.31
C GLU A 183 -2.50 -15.19 -21.55
N GLY A 184 -2.10 -13.92 -21.69
CA GLY A 184 -0.68 -13.56 -21.88
C GLY A 184 0.18 -13.96 -20.69
N ILE A 185 -0.31 -13.74 -19.47
CA ILE A 185 0.39 -14.13 -18.23
C ILE A 185 0.56 -15.66 -18.16
N ARG A 186 -0.47 -16.46 -18.50
CA ARG A 186 -0.35 -17.91 -18.55
C ARG A 186 0.76 -18.37 -19.49
N VAL A 187 0.94 -17.69 -20.64
CA VAL A 187 2.04 -18.00 -21.56
C VAL A 187 3.38 -17.65 -20.94
N ILE A 188 3.53 -16.47 -20.32
CA ILE A 188 4.79 -16.05 -19.67
C ILE A 188 5.13 -16.96 -18.50
N ARG A 189 4.15 -17.44 -17.75
CA ARG A 189 4.34 -18.36 -16.62
C ARG A 189 4.82 -19.76 -17.01
N LYS A 190 4.81 -20.13 -18.29
CA LYS A 190 5.49 -21.33 -18.79
C LYS A 190 7.00 -21.19 -18.83
N GLU A 191 7.49 -19.95 -18.92
CA GLU A 191 8.90 -19.61 -19.01
C GLU A 191 9.48 -19.15 -17.66
N TYR A 192 8.66 -18.44 -16.86
CA TYR A 192 9.06 -17.80 -15.60
C TYR A 192 8.11 -18.21 -14.47
N ASP A 193 8.69 -18.47 -13.30
CA ASP A 193 7.94 -18.86 -12.10
C ASP A 193 7.64 -17.66 -11.23
N PHE A 194 6.43 -17.12 -11.32
CA PHE A 194 5.97 -15.97 -10.55
C PHE A 194 4.47 -16.02 -10.25
N VAL A 195 4.05 -15.21 -9.30
CA VAL A 195 2.66 -14.92 -8.96
C VAL A 195 2.39 -13.42 -9.06
N TRP A 196 1.15 -13.01 -8.95
CA TRP A 196 0.82 -11.60 -9.05
C TRP A 196 -0.33 -11.17 -8.13
N PHE A 197 -0.44 -9.88 -7.92
CA PHE A 197 -1.42 -9.16 -7.13
C PHE A 197 -2.07 -8.04 -7.94
N ALA A 198 -3.35 -7.73 -7.65
CA ALA A 198 -4.04 -6.60 -8.23
C ALA A 198 -5.12 -6.05 -7.32
N SER A 199 -5.45 -4.76 -7.51
CA SER A 199 -6.62 -4.12 -6.91
C SER A 199 -7.84 -4.28 -7.80
N ALA A 200 -8.99 -4.54 -7.20
CA ALA A 200 -10.24 -4.81 -7.88
C ALA A 200 -11.41 -4.04 -7.26
N HIS A 201 -12.46 -3.84 -8.03
CA HIS A 201 -13.70 -3.28 -7.53
C HIS A 201 -14.76 -4.36 -7.37
N ILE A 202 -15.39 -4.44 -6.18
CA ILE A 202 -16.40 -5.44 -5.83
C ILE A 202 -17.50 -5.55 -6.90
N SER A 203 -18.06 -4.41 -7.36
CA SER A 203 -19.17 -4.43 -8.32
C SER A 203 -18.79 -5.07 -9.67
N LEU A 204 -17.54 -4.96 -10.09
CA LEU A 204 -17.05 -5.51 -11.34
C LEU A 204 -16.88 -7.02 -11.26
N VAL A 205 -16.26 -7.51 -10.18
CA VAL A 205 -16.11 -8.96 -9.93
C VAL A 205 -17.48 -9.61 -9.66
N HIS A 206 -18.39 -8.90 -8.98
CA HIS A 206 -19.77 -9.35 -8.79
C HIS A 206 -20.53 -9.51 -10.11
N LYS A 207 -20.34 -8.55 -11.04
CA LYS A 207 -20.96 -8.58 -12.38
C LYS A 207 -20.36 -9.65 -13.29
N HIS A 208 -19.04 -9.84 -13.24
CA HIS A 208 -18.27 -10.75 -14.09
C HIS A 208 -17.54 -11.79 -13.22
N ARG A 209 -18.29 -12.79 -12.75
CA ARG A 209 -17.77 -13.79 -11.79
C ARG A 209 -16.64 -14.65 -12.36
N ASP A 210 -16.68 -14.94 -13.65
CA ASP A 210 -15.63 -15.68 -14.36
C ASP A 210 -14.24 -15.00 -14.26
N MET A 211 -14.21 -13.68 -14.06
CA MET A 211 -12.98 -12.90 -13.93
C MET A 211 -12.11 -13.37 -12.76
N ALA A 212 -12.69 -13.64 -11.58
CA ALA A 212 -11.94 -14.09 -10.41
C ALA A 212 -11.23 -15.43 -10.68
N ARG A 213 -11.93 -16.37 -11.33
CA ARG A 213 -11.37 -17.67 -11.72
C ARG A 213 -10.27 -17.52 -12.76
N ALA A 214 -10.51 -16.73 -13.82
CA ALA A 214 -9.52 -16.47 -14.87
C ALA A 214 -8.22 -15.88 -14.31
N MET A 215 -8.33 -14.93 -13.37
CA MET A 215 -7.19 -14.35 -12.68
C MET A 215 -6.46 -15.35 -11.79
N ALA A 216 -7.19 -16.15 -11.01
CA ALA A 216 -6.58 -17.19 -10.16
C ALA A 216 -5.81 -18.23 -10.97
N GLU A 217 -6.39 -18.74 -12.06
CA GLU A 217 -5.77 -19.67 -13.00
C GLU A 217 -4.53 -19.07 -13.69
N ALA A 218 -4.54 -17.75 -13.93
CA ALA A 218 -3.38 -17.02 -14.44
C ALA A 218 -2.30 -16.76 -13.38
N GLY A 219 -2.53 -17.15 -12.11
CA GLY A 219 -1.55 -17.03 -11.03
C GLY A 219 -1.73 -15.84 -10.12
N LEU A 220 -2.89 -15.17 -10.14
CA LEU A 220 -3.25 -14.22 -9.08
C LEU A 220 -3.31 -14.96 -7.74
N LYS A 221 -2.57 -14.48 -6.76
CA LYS A 221 -2.56 -15.06 -5.41
C LYS A 221 -3.06 -14.12 -4.34
N LYS A 222 -2.98 -12.81 -4.59
CA LYS A 222 -3.52 -11.81 -3.69
C LYS A 222 -4.37 -10.80 -4.45
N ILE A 223 -5.55 -10.47 -3.91
CA ILE A 223 -6.46 -9.46 -4.45
C ILE A 223 -6.84 -8.46 -3.37
N PHE A 224 -6.91 -7.18 -3.72
CA PHE A 224 -7.33 -6.13 -2.83
C PHE A 224 -8.67 -5.54 -3.28
N PHE A 225 -9.57 -5.34 -2.31
CA PHE A 225 -10.84 -4.64 -2.51
C PHE A 225 -10.97 -3.45 -1.56
N GLY A 226 -11.45 -2.34 -2.04
CA GLY A 226 -11.94 -1.28 -1.17
C GLY A 226 -13.32 -1.66 -0.65
N LEU A 227 -13.43 -2.13 0.60
CA LEU A 227 -14.71 -2.38 1.29
C LEU A 227 -15.30 -1.08 1.81
N GLU A 228 -14.47 -0.27 2.43
CA GLU A 228 -14.66 1.06 3.02
C GLU A 228 -15.61 1.07 4.23
N SER A 229 -16.77 0.41 4.16
CA SER A 229 -17.75 0.32 5.25
C SER A 229 -18.60 -0.96 5.14
N GLY A 230 -19.10 -1.43 6.28
CA GLY A 230 -20.15 -2.46 6.35
C GLY A 230 -21.55 -1.90 6.28
N SER A 231 -21.70 -0.57 6.34
CA SER A 231 -22.99 0.11 6.26
C SER A 231 -23.33 0.52 4.83
N ASP A 232 -24.44 0.04 4.31
CA ASP A 232 -24.91 0.42 2.97
C ASP A 232 -25.22 1.93 2.87
N ALA A 233 -25.61 2.57 3.97
CA ALA A 233 -25.84 4.02 4.02
C ALA A 233 -24.53 4.81 3.86
N VAL A 234 -23.46 4.40 4.56
CA VAL A 234 -22.13 5.00 4.42
C VAL A 234 -21.57 4.74 3.02
N LEU A 235 -21.70 3.52 2.49
CA LEU A 235 -21.29 3.18 1.13
C LEU A 235 -22.01 4.02 0.07
N GLN A 236 -23.28 4.33 0.27
CA GLN A 236 -24.04 5.23 -0.60
C GLN A 236 -23.48 6.67 -0.53
N SER A 237 -23.18 7.17 0.66
CA SER A 237 -22.57 8.50 0.87
C SER A 237 -21.18 8.60 0.22
N TYR A 238 -20.42 7.51 0.25
CA TYR A 238 -19.16 7.38 -0.48
C TYR A 238 -19.33 7.26 -2.00
N ASN A 239 -20.55 7.09 -2.51
CA ASN A 239 -20.84 6.77 -3.91
C ASN A 239 -20.08 5.52 -4.40
N LYS A 240 -19.85 4.55 -3.52
CA LYS A 240 -18.99 3.38 -3.77
C LYS A 240 -19.57 2.38 -4.76
N LYS A 241 -20.88 2.40 -5.01
CA LYS A 241 -21.58 1.51 -5.96
C LYS A 241 -21.46 0.02 -5.60
N ILE A 242 -21.32 -0.30 -4.33
CA ILE A 242 -21.36 -1.66 -3.77
C ILE A 242 -22.32 -1.70 -2.58
N THR A 243 -22.66 -2.91 -2.16
CA THR A 243 -23.40 -3.17 -0.92
C THR A 243 -22.64 -4.16 -0.07
N ARG A 244 -22.97 -4.22 1.24
CA ARG A 244 -22.46 -5.25 2.15
C ARG A 244 -22.64 -6.65 1.58
N LYS A 245 -23.84 -6.95 1.04
CA LYS A 245 -24.12 -8.26 0.45
C LYS A 245 -23.19 -8.59 -0.72
N MET A 246 -22.96 -7.62 -1.62
CA MET A 246 -22.03 -7.82 -2.75
C MET A 246 -20.61 -8.11 -2.26
N ALA A 247 -20.16 -7.45 -1.21
CA ALA A 247 -18.83 -7.70 -0.63
C ALA A 247 -18.69 -9.14 -0.12
N VAL A 248 -19.67 -9.60 0.66
CA VAL A 248 -19.70 -10.99 1.18
C VAL A 248 -19.72 -12.01 0.04
N ASP A 249 -20.59 -11.81 -0.97
CA ASP A 249 -20.75 -12.71 -2.11
C ASP A 249 -19.46 -12.78 -2.98
N VAL A 250 -18.76 -11.65 -3.16
CA VAL A 250 -17.53 -11.59 -3.97
C VAL A 250 -16.36 -12.21 -3.24
N ILE A 251 -16.21 -11.96 -1.94
CA ILE A 251 -15.11 -12.53 -1.16
C ILE A 251 -15.24 -14.06 -1.10
N ALA A 252 -16.44 -14.58 -0.84
CA ALA A 252 -16.68 -16.02 -0.88
C ALA A 252 -16.35 -16.61 -2.27
N HIS A 253 -16.76 -15.94 -3.34
CA HIS A 253 -16.47 -16.37 -4.70
C HIS A 253 -14.96 -16.34 -5.03
N CYS A 254 -14.20 -15.39 -4.51
CA CYS A 254 -12.74 -15.34 -4.67
C CYS A 254 -12.06 -16.53 -3.98
N VAL A 255 -12.53 -16.91 -2.79
CA VAL A 255 -12.08 -18.13 -2.08
C VAL A 255 -12.33 -19.36 -2.93
N ASP A 256 -13.57 -19.54 -3.43
CA ASP A 256 -13.97 -20.66 -4.28
C ASP A 256 -13.20 -20.70 -5.60
N SER A 257 -12.72 -19.57 -6.08
CA SER A 257 -11.89 -19.45 -7.29
C SER A 257 -10.42 -19.79 -7.07
N GLY A 258 -9.99 -20.02 -5.83
CA GLY A 258 -8.61 -20.37 -5.48
C GLY A 258 -7.67 -19.18 -5.30
N ILE A 259 -8.20 -18.00 -5.03
CA ILE A 259 -7.39 -16.83 -4.63
C ILE A 259 -7.02 -17.00 -3.16
N HIS A 260 -5.73 -17.03 -2.86
CA HIS A 260 -5.23 -17.36 -1.53
C HIS A 260 -5.40 -16.22 -0.53
N ALA A 261 -5.09 -14.98 -0.92
CA ALA A 261 -5.10 -13.81 -0.05
C ALA A 261 -6.10 -12.76 -0.57
N ILE A 262 -7.04 -12.39 0.27
CA ILE A 262 -8.07 -11.40 -0.05
C ILE A 262 -7.99 -10.29 0.98
N SER A 263 -7.58 -9.11 0.57
CA SER A 263 -7.48 -7.94 1.45
C SER A 263 -8.66 -7.00 1.21
N GLY A 264 -9.22 -6.46 2.29
CA GLY A 264 -10.28 -5.45 2.19
C GLY A 264 -10.28 -4.53 3.39
N ASN A 265 -10.09 -3.23 3.19
CA ASN A 265 -9.96 -2.27 4.28
C ASN A 265 -11.26 -1.52 4.56
N ILE A 266 -11.40 -1.05 5.81
CA ILE A 266 -12.47 -0.20 6.30
C ILE A 266 -11.92 1.20 6.58
N ILE A 267 -12.67 2.22 6.18
CA ILE A 267 -12.39 3.63 6.48
C ILE A 267 -13.37 4.08 7.57
N LEU A 268 -12.85 4.45 8.74
CA LEU A 268 -13.61 5.01 9.86
C LEU A 268 -13.58 6.54 9.81
N GLY A 269 -14.68 7.18 10.20
CA GLY A 269 -14.84 8.62 10.16
C GLY A 269 -15.30 9.15 8.81
N GLY A 270 -16.01 8.34 8.06
CA GLY A 270 -16.63 8.73 6.79
C GLY A 270 -17.92 9.53 6.95
N PRO A 271 -18.52 9.99 5.83
CA PRO A 271 -19.74 10.78 5.83
C PRO A 271 -20.87 10.14 6.63
N HIS A 272 -21.45 10.91 7.53
CA HIS A 272 -22.58 10.51 8.38
C HIS A 272 -22.34 9.24 9.20
N GLU A 273 -21.09 8.88 9.45
CA GLU A 273 -20.77 7.71 10.26
C GLU A 273 -21.14 7.92 11.74
N THR A 274 -21.72 6.91 12.35
CA THR A 274 -22.16 6.84 13.73
C THR A 274 -21.62 5.58 14.39
N GLY A 275 -21.82 5.44 15.72
CA GLY A 275 -21.48 4.20 16.42
C GLY A 275 -22.19 2.96 15.85
N GLU A 276 -23.44 3.11 15.36
CA GLU A 276 -24.19 2.00 14.75
C GLU A 276 -23.58 1.56 13.42
N THR A 277 -23.21 2.50 12.53
CA THR A 277 -22.61 2.17 11.23
C THR A 277 -21.18 1.63 11.36
N VAL A 278 -20.45 2.03 12.42
CA VAL A 278 -19.19 1.40 12.81
C VAL A 278 -19.42 -0.06 13.21
N GLN A 279 -20.45 -0.33 14.01
CA GLN A 279 -20.79 -1.70 14.41
C GLN A 279 -21.16 -2.57 13.19
N GLU A 280 -21.92 -2.04 12.21
CA GLU A 280 -22.20 -2.73 10.94
C GLU A 280 -20.90 -3.10 10.20
N SER A 281 -19.90 -2.22 10.24
CA SER A 281 -18.59 -2.48 9.62
C SER A 281 -17.80 -3.56 10.38
N GLU A 282 -17.83 -3.55 11.71
CA GLU A 282 -17.22 -4.61 12.52
C GLU A 282 -17.90 -5.96 12.28
N ASP A 283 -19.23 -5.99 12.24
CA ASP A 283 -20.02 -7.20 11.97
C ASP A 283 -19.71 -7.79 10.58
N LEU A 284 -19.53 -6.93 9.57
CA LEU A 284 -19.07 -7.38 8.25
C LEU A 284 -17.71 -8.05 8.34
N ILE A 285 -16.76 -7.42 9.01
CA ILE A 285 -15.39 -7.96 9.12
C ILE A 285 -15.38 -9.29 9.85
N MET A 286 -16.13 -9.41 10.95
CA MET A 286 -16.25 -10.68 11.67
C MET A 286 -16.86 -11.77 10.76
N GLU A 287 -17.92 -11.47 10.00
CA GLU A 287 -18.50 -12.40 9.05
C GLU A 287 -17.46 -12.87 8.02
N LEU A 288 -16.67 -11.95 7.44
CA LEU A 288 -15.67 -12.27 6.42
C LEU A 288 -14.50 -13.08 6.96
N LEU A 289 -14.03 -12.81 8.17
CA LEU A 289 -12.97 -13.59 8.82
C LEU A 289 -13.39 -15.05 9.02
N TYR A 290 -14.64 -15.30 9.41
CA TYR A 290 -15.17 -16.65 9.60
C TYR A 290 -15.55 -17.36 8.30
N ARG A 291 -15.84 -16.62 7.22
CA ARG A 291 -16.09 -17.19 5.89
C ARG A 291 -14.81 -17.58 5.17
N ALA A 292 -13.73 -16.86 5.38
CA ALA A 292 -12.44 -17.04 4.71
C ALA A 292 -11.28 -17.09 5.72
N PRO A 293 -11.30 -18.03 6.68
CA PRO A 293 -10.29 -18.08 7.73
C PRO A 293 -8.91 -18.38 7.15
N GLY A 294 -7.93 -17.56 7.52
CA GLY A 294 -6.58 -17.64 6.99
C GLY A 294 -6.38 -17.00 5.61
N GLN A 295 -7.45 -16.60 4.92
CA GLN A 295 -7.40 -16.02 3.58
C GLN A 295 -7.84 -14.55 3.54
N PHE A 296 -8.87 -14.16 4.30
CA PHE A 296 -9.32 -12.78 4.37
C PHE A 296 -8.52 -11.99 5.40
N GLU A 297 -8.04 -10.81 5.02
CA GLU A 297 -7.36 -9.87 5.90
C GLU A 297 -7.89 -8.46 5.74
N THR A 298 -7.81 -7.68 6.80
CA THR A 298 -8.30 -6.30 6.82
C THR A 298 -7.53 -5.41 7.79
N ALA A 299 -7.76 -4.10 7.68
CA ALA A 299 -7.39 -3.12 8.69
C ALA A 299 -8.43 -1.99 8.72
N TYR A 300 -8.54 -1.34 9.88
CA TYR A 300 -9.32 -0.13 10.04
C TYR A 300 -8.40 1.09 9.94
N PHE A 301 -8.73 1.97 9.01
CA PHE A 301 -8.03 3.24 8.78
C PHE A 301 -8.94 4.40 9.14
N SER A 302 -8.37 5.52 9.57
CA SER A 302 -9.11 6.77 9.67
C SER A 302 -9.30 7.37 8.27
N TYR A 303 -10.43 8.05 8.05
CA TYR A 303 -10.63 8.84 6.86
C TYR A 303 -9.53 9.91 6.76
N LEU A 304 -8.94 10.04 5.58
CA LEU A 304 -7.97 11.10 5.26
C LEU A 304 -8.58 12.05 4.22
N PRO A 305 -8.62 13.36 4.50
CA PRO A 305 -9.20 14.34 3.59
C PRO A 305 -8.25 14.63 2.42
N PHE A 306 -8.31 13.85 1.36
CA PHE A 306 -7.55 14.11 0.15
C PHE A 306 -8.01 15.41 -0.54
N PRO A 307 -7.07 16.20 -1.11
CA PRO A 307 -7.38 17.45 -1.77
C PRO A 307 -8.32 17.28 -2.97
N GLN A 308 -9.14 18.28 -3.21
CA GLN A 308 -10.06 18.35 -4.36
C GLN A 308 -11.11 17.22 -4.43
N THR A 309 -11.29 16.45 -3.37
CA THR A 309 -12.38 15.46 -3.30
C THR A 309 -13.72 16.12 -2.99
N PRO A 310 -14.87 15.56 -3.40
CA PRO A 310 -16.19 16.11 -3.07
C PRO A 310 -16.39 16.36 -1.58
N ILE A 311 -15.90 15.48 -0.71
CA ILE A 311 -15.99 15.64 0.75
C ILE A 311 -15.15 16.83 1.20
N THR A 312 -13.89 16.92 0.77
CA THR A 312 -12.98 17.99 1.19
C THR A 312 -13.44 19.37 0.71
N LEU A 313 -14.03 19.45 -0.49
CA LEU A 313 -14.57 20.69 -1.03
C LEU A 313 -15.86 21.15 -0.33
N ASN A 314 -16.65 20.24 0.24
CA ASN A 314 -17.94 20.53 0.85
C ASN A 314 -18.19 19.67 2.10
N PRO A 315 -17.33 19.71 3.15
CA PRO A 315 -17.39 18.78 4.27
C PRO A 315 -18.75 18.80 5.00
N ARG A 316 -19.32 19.99 5.22
CA ARG A 316 -20.63 20.13 5.90
C ARG A 316 -21.76 19.41 5.18
N LYS A 317 -21.74 19.32 3.83
CA LYS A 317 -22.73 18.56 3.06
C LYS A 317 -22.69 17.06 3.38
N PHE A 318 -21.56 16.58 3.85
CA PHE A 318 -21.30 15.19 4.20
C PHE A 318 -21.33 14.95 5.72
N GLY A 319 -21.79 15.93 6.53
CA GLY A 319 -21.80 15.84 7.98
C GLY A 319 -20.39 15.65 8.57
N MET A 320 -19.40 16.31 7.97
CA MET A 320 -18.00 16.17 8.35
C MET A 320 -17.37 17.50 8.76
N GLU A 321 -16.45 17.42 9.69
CA GLU A 321 -15.52 18.47 10.08
C GLU A 321 -14.11 18.10 9.64
N ILE A 322 -13.46 18.94 8.86
CA ILE A 322 -12.13 18.70 8.29
C ILE A 322 -11.24 19.89 8.62
N TYR A 323 -9.99 19.64 8.99
CA TYR A 323 -9.00 20.68 9.19
C TYR A 323 -8.66 21.36 7.88
N GLU A 324 -8.50 22.69 7.90
CA GLU A 324 -8.23 23.50 6.71
C GLU A 324 -6.75 23.53 6.33
N SER A 325 -5.85 23.19 7.25
CA SER A 325 -4.40 23.26 7.04
C SER A 325 -3.82 21.96 6.50
N LEU A 326 -2.97 22.08 5.47
CA LEU A 326 -2.19 20.95 4.95
C LEU A 326 -1.28 20.34 6.04
N ILE A 327 -0.85 21.13 7.02
CA ILE A 327 -0.03 20.67 8.16
C ILE A 327 -0.83 19.75 9.06
N ASP A 328 -2.11 20.06 9.27
CA ASP A 328 -3.00 19.26 10.08
C ASP A 328 -3.31 17.91 9.42
N CYS A 329 -3.09 17.81 8.09
CA CYS A 329 -3.25 16.59 7.32
C CYS A 329 -2.06 15.62 7.36
N CYS A 330 -1.10 15.80 8.23
CA CYS A 330 0.16 15.03 8.17
C CYS A 330 0.42 14.16 9.38
N ASN A 331 -0.49 14.09 10.32
CA ASN A 331 -0.35 13.25 11.50
C ASN A 331 -1.22 12.00 11.34
N GLU A 332 -0.64 10.89 10.89
CA GLU A 332 -1.35 9.62 10.67
C GLU A 332 -1.95 9.01 11.94
N ASP A 333 -1.43 9.39 13.12
CA ASP A 333 -1.89 8.86 14.39
C ASP A 333 -3.12 9.57 14.93
N ILE A 334 -3.49 10.72 14.33
CA ILE A 334 -4.65 11.51 14.72
C ILE A 334 -5.63 11.58 13.54
N PRO A 335 -6.89 11.17 13.70
CA PRO A 335 -7.90 11.39 12.65
C PRO A 335 -8.04 12.88 12.40
N LEU A 336 -7.91 13.26 11.15
CA LEU A 336 -7.92 14.65 10.69
C LEU A 336 -9.33 15.16 10.42
N SER A 337 -10.30 14.35 10.69
CA SER A 337 -11.70 14.66 10.49
C SER A 337 -12.55 14.02 11.57
N GLY A 338 -13.68 14.63 11.82
CA GLY A 338 -14.77 14.10 12.64
C GLY A 338 -16.06 14.08 11.83
N THR A 339 -17.08 13.46 12.41
CA THR A 339 -18.45 13.51 11.92
C THR A 339 -19.33 14.25 12.94
N GLU A 340 -20.56 14.60 12.56
CA GLU A 340 -21.53 15.18 13.50
C GLU A 340 -21.79 14.31 14.72
N ALA A 341 -21.60 12.98 14.62
CA ALA A 341 -21.84 12.02 15.68
C ALA A 341 -20.58 11.57 16.43
N LEU A 342 -19.40 11.65 15.80
CA LEU A 342 -18.14 11.13 16.33
C LEU A 342 -17.01 12.14 16.09
N ASP A 343 -16.48 12.70 17.18
CA ASP A 343 -15.29 13.54 17.09
C ASP A 343 -14.02 12.72 16.79
N PHE A 344 -12.91 13.40 16.53
CA PHE A 344 -11.66 12.75 16.15
C PHE A 344 -11.06 11.88 17.27
N LEU A 345 -11.28 12.22 18.55
CA LEU A 345 -10.79 11.42 19.67
C LEU A 345 -11.60 10.11 19.79
N ALA A 346 -12.92 10.19 19.66
CA ALA A 346 -13.78 9.02 19.63
C ALA A 346 -13.41 8.09 18.47
N LEU A 347 -13.22 8.64 17.28
CA LEU A 347 -12.79 7.86 16.10
C LEU A 347 -11.43 7.20 16.28
N THR A 348 -10.46 7.89 16.90
CA THR A 348 -9.15 7.30 17.22
C THR A 348 -9.30 6.13 18.18
N GLN A 349 -10.06 6.29 19.26
CA GLN A 349 -10.28 5.24 20.23
C GLN A 349 -10.99 4.04 19.60
N ILE A 350 -12.03 4.29 18.79
CA ILE A 350 -12.75 3.25 18.05
C ILE A 350 -11.79 2.49 17.14
N ARG A 351 -10.97 3.18 16.33
CA ARG A 351 -10.00 2.56 15.44
C ARG A 351 -9.01 1.66 16.19
N LEU A 352 -8.44 2.14 17.28
CA LEU A 352 -7.51 1.36 18.09
C LEU A 352 -8.18 0.12 18.69
N GLN A 353 -9.40 0.27 19.22
CA GLN A 353 -10.16 -0.84 19.77
C GLN A 353 -10.58 -1.85 18.70
N ALA A 354 -11.02 -1.40 17.52
CA ALA A 354 -11.40 -2.25 16.41
C ALA A 354 -10.21 -3.08 15.89
N ASN A 355 -9.04 -2.45 15.72
CA ASN A 355 -7.82 -3.17 15.32
C ASN A 355 -7.37 -4.18 16.39
N LYS A 356 -7.49 -3.85 17.67
CA LYS A 356 -7.21 -4.79 18.77
C LYS A 356 -8.18 -5.97 18.79
N ARG A 357 -9.48 -5.72 18.62
CA ARG A 357 -10.50 -6.79 18.48
C ARG A 357 -10.22 -7.68 17.28
N LEU A 358 -9.90 -7.10 16.13
CA LEU A 358 -9.50 -7.83 14.92
C LEU A 358 -8.34 -8.79 15.19
N GLN A 359 -7.27 -8.31 15.81
CA GLN A 359 -6.12 -9.16 16.16
C GLN A 359 -6.49 -10.29 17.11
N ASN A 360 -7.29 -10.00 18.13
CA ASN A 360 -7.76 -11.01 19.07
C ASN A 360 -8.63 -12.08 18.38
N GLU A 361 -9.50 -11.67 17.46
CA GLU A 361 -10.37 -12.60 16.74
C GLU A 361 -9.58 -13.48 15.77
N MET A 362 -8.64 -12.92 15.02
CA MET A 362 -7.72 -13.69 14.17
C MET A 362 -6.96 -14.73 15.00
N ARG A 363 -6.49 -14.34 16.19
CA ARG A 363 -5.84 -15.26 17.12
C ARG A 363 -6.76 -16.38 17.58
N THR A 364 -8.02 -16.07 17.91
CA THR A 364 -9.04 -17.05 18.31
C THR A 364 -9.32 -18.03 17.19
N ILE A 365 -9.57 -17.56 15.97
CA ILE A 365 -9.79 -18.40 14.78
C ILE A 365 -8.61 -19.37 14.57
N TYR A 366 -7.39 -18.90 14.75
CA TYR A 366 -6.19 -19.71 14.65
C TYR A 366 -6.11 -20.77 15.78
N LEU A 367 -6.27 -20.37 17.04
CA LEU A 367 -6.16 -21.27 18.20
C LEU A 367 -7.26 -22.33 18.23
N ASP A 368 -8.45 -22.01 17.74
CA ASP A 368 -9.57 -22.93 17.60
C ASP A 368 -9.39 -23.92 16.42
N GLY A 369 -8.30 -23.84 15.65
CA GLY A 369 -8.04 -24.71 14.51
C GLY A 369 -9.00 -24.52 13.33
N LYS A 370 -9.61 -23.31 13.20
CA LYS A 370 -10.61 -23.01 12.16
C LYS A 370 -9.99 -22.75 10.79
N ILE A 371 -8.67 -22.54 10.72
CA ILE A 371 -7.98 -22.36 9.43
C ILE A 371 -7.76 -23.74 8.80
N PRO A 372 -8.27 -23.99 7.58
CA PRO A 372 -8.05 -25.26 6.89
C PRO A 372 -6.56 -25.54 6.67
N GLU A 373 -6.13 -26.78 6.85
CA GLU A 373 -4.73 -27.20 6.66
C GLU A 373 -4.19 -26.83 5.27
N ALA A 374 -4.99 -26.99 4.24
CA ALA A 374 -4.61 -26.60 2.88
C ALA A 374 -4.27 -25.10 2.77
N VAL A 375 -5.02 -24.22 3.48
CA VAL A 375 -4.75 -22.78 3.51
C VAL A 375 -3.43 -22.49 4.24
N ILE A 376 -3.15 -23.20 5.33
CA ILE A 376 -1.88 -23.10 6.07
C ILE A 376 -0.71 -23.50 5.16
N LEU A 377 -0.81 -24.63 4.47
CA LEU A 377 0.24 -25.11 3.58
C LEU A 377 0.46 -24.18 2.37
N ASP A 378 -0.61 -23.63 1.81
CA ASP A 378 -0.51 -22.69 0.70
C ASP A 378 0.08 -21.35 1.14
N ALA A 379 -0.33 -20.81 2.29
CA ALA A 379 0.27 -19.61 2.87
C ALA A 379 1.77 -19.77 3.06
N TYR A 380 2.16 -20.92 3.58
CA TYR A 380 3.55 -21.28 3.75
C TYR A 380 4.31 -21.31 2.40
N ARG A 381 3.81 -22.09 1.41
CA ARG A 381 4.45 -22.20 0.09
C ARG A 381 4.57 -20.87 -0.63
N LEU A 382 3.53 -20.02 -0.53
CA LEU A 382 3.51 -18.70 -1.16
C LEU A 382 4.49 -17.75 -0.49
N GLY A 383 4.61 -17.78 0.83
CA GLY A 383 5.59 -17.00 1.58
C GLY A 383 7.02 -17.37 1.22
N GLU A 384 7.36 -18.67 1.27
CA GLU A 384 8.70 -19.19 0.99
C GLU A 384 9.14 -18.96 -0.46
N ARG A 385 8.25 -19.26 -1.41
CA ARG A 385 8.62 -19.28 -2.83
C ARG A 385 8.55 -17.93 -3.50
N TYR A 386 7.58 -17.09 -3.11
CA TYR A 386 7.25 -15.86 -3.82
C TYR A 386 7.27 -14.60 -2.94
N GLY A 387 7.46 -14.73 -1.64
CA GLY A 387 7.39 -13.60 -0.74
C GLY A 387 5.98 -13.02 -0.58
N VAL A 388 4.92 -13.81 -0.83
CA VAL A 388 3.54 -13.38 -0.63
C VAL A 388 3.14 -13.61 0.81
N PHE A 389 2.97 -12.54 1.55
CA PHE A 389 2.62 -12.58 2.97
C PHE A 389 1.27 -11.92 3.22
N THR A 390 0.57 -12.45 4.22
CA THR A 390 -0.68 -11.94 4.77
C THR A 390 -0.53 -11.69 6.25
N ARG A 391 -1.47 -11.01 6.88
CA ARG A 391 -1.52 -10.85 8.33
C ARG A 391 -1.66 -12.20 9.07
N TRP A 392 -2.09 -13.26 8.37
CA TRP A 392 -2.21 -14.61 8.90
C TRP A 392 -0.88 -15.37 8.97
N ASN A 393 0.13 -14.96 8.24
CA ASN A 393 1.41 -15.68 8.20
C ASN A 393 2.03 -15.87 9.58
N GLU A 394 1.85 -14.89 10.47
CA GLU A 394 2.30 -15.01 11.85
C GLU A 394 1.73 -16.24 12.55
N TYR A 395 0.45 -16.52 12.35
CA TYR A 395 -0.24 -17.66 12.94
C TYR A 395 0.06 -18.96 12.19
N VAL A 396 0.15 -18.88 10.88
CA VAL A 396 0.47 -20.02 10.00
C VAL A 396 1.82 -20.63 10.36
N TYR A 397 2.85 -19.82 10.53
CA TYR A 397 4.19 -20.30 10.86
C TYR A 397 4.30 -20.92 12.25
N LYS A 398 3.39 -20.61 13.17
CA LYS A 398 3.35 -21.20 14.51
C LYS A 398 2.94 -22.67 14.51
N ASN A 399 2.23 -23.14 13.49
CA ASN A 399 1.78 -24.53 13.37
C ASN A 399 2.80 -25.49 12.75
N LEU A 400 3.91 -24.96 12.23
CA LEU A 400 4.96 -25.81 11.68
C LEU A 400 5.81 -26.42 12.79
N PRO A 401 6.44 -27.60 12.57
CA PRO A 401 7.43 -28.13 13.48
C PRO A 401 8.46 -27.06 13.81
N ILE A 402 8.80 -26.93 15.10
CA ILE A 402 9.59 -25.79 15.63
C ILE A 402 10.88 -25.57 14.84
N ASP A 403 11.58 -26.62 14.49
CA ASP A 403 12.87 -26.52 13.80
C ASP A 403 12.69 -25.93 12.39
N ASP A 404 11.67 -26.35 11.67
CA ASP A 404 11.36 -25.85 10.33
C ASP A 404 10.74 -24.43 10.40
N ALA A 405 9.81 -24.18 11.31
CA ALA A 405 9.18 -22.87 11.48
C ALA A 405 10.20 -21.81 11.89
N TYR A 406 11.12 -22.17 12.77
CA TYR A 406 12.18 -21.29 13.23
C TYR A 406 13.11 -20.87 12.09
N TRP A 407 13.66 -21.80 11.34
CA TRP A 407 14.55 -21.53 10.23
C TRP A 407 13.90 -20.71 9.11
N ARG A 408 12.62 -20.91 8.89
CA ARG A 408 11.86 -20.21 7.86
C ARG A 408 11.49 -18.80 8.27
N MET A 409 11.13 -18.58 9.53
CA MET A 409 10.96 -17.22 10.08
C MET A 409 12.29 -16.45 10.06
N ARG A 410 13.41 -17.12 10.28
CA ARG A 410 14.74 -16.53 10.18
C ARG A 410 15.07 -16.13 8.73
N ALA A 411 14.86 -17.02 7.76
CA ALA A 411 15.08 -16.72 6.35
C ALA A 411 14.24 -15.54 5.87
N PHE A 412 12.99 -15.46 6.31
CA PHE A 412 12.13 -14.31 6.02
C PHE A 412 12.63 -13.02 6.70
N GLY A 413 13.02 -13.08 7.96
CA GLY A 413 13.60 -11.94 8.68
C GLY A 413 14.89 -11.45 8.04
N GLU A 414 15.77 -12.37 7.64
CA GLU A 414 17.00 -12.05 6.89
C GLU A 414 16.70 -11.38 5.55
N TYR A 415 15.67 -11.82 4.85
CA TYR A 415 15.25 -11.24 3.59
C TYR A 415 14.74 -9.81 3.74
N VAL A 416 13.79 -9.57 4.65
CA VAL A 416 13.24 -8.23 4.91
C VAL A 416 14.32 -7.26 5.41
N LEU A 417 15.21 -7.73 6.27
CA LEU A 417 16.30 -6.91 6.80
C LEU A 417 17.37 -6.60 5.75
N ARG A 418 17.73 -7.55 4.88
CA ARG A 418 18.65 -7.28 3.77
C ARG A 418 18.12 -6.22 2.83
N GLU A 419 16.82 -6.25 2.53
CA GLU A 419 16.20 -5.20 1.71
C GLU A 419 16.18 -3.84 2.42
N GLN A 420 15.80 -3.80 3.70
CA GLN A 420 15.70 -2.55 4.46
C GLN A 420 17.06 -1.94 4.85
N LEU A 421 18.07 -2.76 5.11
CA LEU A 421 19.37 -2.32 5.59
C LEU A 421 20.44 -2.18 4.48
N GLY A 422 20.08 -2.39 3.21
CA GLY A 422 20.97 -2.12 2.08
C GLY A 422 22.32 -2.83 2.16
N GLY A 423 22.35 -4.11 2.53
CA GLY A 423 23.58 -4.92 2.56
C GLY A 423 24.42 -4.79 3.83
N ARG A 424 24.05 -3.96 4.80
CA ARG A 424 24.69 -3.92 6.14
C ARG A 424 24.34 -5.13 7.02
N ALA A 425 23.50 -6.02 6.50
CA ALA A 425 22.98 -7.18 7.24
C ALA A 425 23.97 -8.34 7.40
N ALA A 426 25.19 -8.24 6.88
CA ALA A 426 26.19 -9.31 7.05
C ALA A 426 26.51 -9.61 8.53
N ASP A 427 26.38 -8.59 9.39
CA ASP A 427 26.73 -8.66 10.81
C ASP A 427 25.49 -8.62 11.73
N ALA A 428 24.27 -8.51 11.18
CA ALA A 428 23.04 -8.48 11.95
C ALA A 428 22.36 -9.86 11.96
N ILE A 429 21.95 -10.32 13.14
CA ILE A 429 21.17 -11.55 13.29
C ILE A 429 19.72 -11.17 13.52
N PRO A 430 18.82 -11.42 12.56
CA PRO A 430 17.39 -11.11 12.71
C PRO A 430 16.75 -12.06 13.72
N HIS A 431 15.95 -11.48 14.61
CA HIS A 431 15.15 -12.21 15.57
C HIS A 431 13.71 -11.72 15.47
N ARG A 432 12.74 -12.62 15.57
CA ARG A 432 11.33 -12.27 15.62
C ARG A 432 10.77 -12.43 17.03
N THR A 433 10.22 -11.37 17.58
CA THR A 433 9.20 -11.46 18.63
C THR A 433 7.81 -11.39 17.99
N PHE A 434 6.79 -11.80 18.72
CA PHE A 434 5.42 -12.01 18.24
C PHE A 434 4.78 -10.87 17.44
N GLU A 435 5.32 -9.65 17.50
CA GLU A 435 4.73 -8.47 16.88
C GLU A 435 5.70 -7.58 16.12
N LEU A 436 7.04 -7.79 16.28
CA LEU A 436 8.06 -6.91 15.72
C LEU A 436 9.27 -7.70 15.24
N TRP A 437 9.85 -7.26 14.12
CA TRP A 437 11.13 -7.76 13.65
C TRP A 437 12.27 -7.06 14.39
N LEU A 438 13.13 -7.86 15.01
CA LEU A 438 14.29 -7.40 15.72
C LEU A 438 15.54 -7.73 14.94
N TYR A 439 16.47 -6.82 14.90
CA TYR A 439 17.85 -7.14 14.55
C TYR A 439 18.78 -6.73 15.68
N THR A 440 19.84 -7.50 15.89
CA THR A 440 20.92 -7.14 16.77
C THR A 440 22.11 -6.80 15.89
N ASP A 441 22.54 -5.55 15.93
CA ASP A 441 23.83 -5.15 15.41
C ASP A 441 24.90 -5.62 16.41
N LEU A 442 25.74 -6.56 16.00
CA LEU A 442 26.82 -7.11 16.86
C LEU A 442 27.96 -6.12 17.08
N GLY A 443 27.98 -5.00 16.34
CA GLY A 443 28.99 -3.93 16.49
C GLY A 443 28.46 -2.67 17.18
N GLY A 444 27.17 -2.57 17.50
CA GLY A 444 26.54 -1.39 18.08
C GLY A 444 26.49 -1.39 19.61
N GLU A 445 26.38 -0.20 20.20
CA GLU A 445 26.35 -0.03 21.66
C GLU A 445 25.07 -0.58 22.32
N LYS A 446 23.92 -0.65 21.60
CA LYS A 446 22.66 -1.29 22.08
C LYS A 446 21.85 -1.86 20.91
N PRO A 447 21.24 -3.03 21.09
CA PRO A 447 20.31 -3.59 20.09
C PRO A 447 19.05 -2.73 19.97
N ARG A 448 18.49 -2.67 18.76
CA ARG A 448 17.32 -1.85 18.46
C ARG A 448 16.26 -2.64 17.70
N ILE A 449 15.00 -2.28 17.93
CA ILE A 449 13.88 -2.64 17.06
C ILE A 449 13.57 -1.41 16.22
N PHE A 450 13.83 -1.42 14.90
CA PHE A 450 13.53 -0.28 14.04
C PHE A 450 13.85 1.07 14.70
N ASP A 451 15.06 1.23 15.24
CA ASP A 451 15.54 2.41 15.99
C ASP A 451 15.08 2.55 17.46
N THR A 452 14.23 1.66 17.98
CA THR A 452 13.86 1.65 19.40
C THR A 452 14.87 0.84 20.22
N PRO A 453 15.52 1.42 21.24
CA PRO A 453 16.42 0.68 22.14
C PRO A 453 15.66 -0.42 22.88
N LEU A 454 16.29 -1.60 23.02
CA LEU A 454 15.75 -2.71 23.81
C LEU A 454 16.26 -2.66 25.25
N GLU A 455 15.42 -3.06 26.18
CA GLU A 455 15.83 -3.31 27.55
C GLU A 455 16.78 -4.53 27.61
N GLU A 456 17.66 -4.57 28.61
CA GLU A 456 18.72 -5.57 28.71
C GLU A 456 18.19 -7.02 28.81
N ILE A 457 17.02 -7.18 29.42
CA ILE A 457 16.37 -8.49 29.57
C ILE A 457 15.83 -9.03 28.25
N ASP A 458 15.26 -8.15 27.42
CA ASP A 458 14.75 -8.49 26.09
C ASP A 458 15.90 -8.91 25.18
N TYR A 459 17.02 -8.23 25.28
CA TYR A 459 18.23 -8.54 24.53
C TYR A 459 18.85 -9.89 24.90
N THR A 460 18.84 -10.24 26.19
CA THR A 460 19.34 -11.54 26.65
C THR A 460 18.48 -12.68 26.15
N LEU A 461 17.15 -12.54 26.21
CA LEU A 461 16.19 -13.51 25.66
C LEU A 461 16.36 -13.68 24.16
N LEU A 462 16.57 -12.58 23.45
CA LEU A 462 16.78 -12.60 21.98
C LEU A 462 18.07 -13.31 21.57
N LYS A 463 19.16 -13.13 22.33
CA LYS A 463 20.41 -13.90 22.11
C LYS A 463 20.19 -15.40 22.24
N LEU A 464 19.37 -15.83 23.19
CA LEU A 464 19.03 -17.23 23.38
C LEU A 464 18.19 -17.77 22.19
N CYS A 465 17.43 -16.90 21.52
CA CYS A 465 16.63 -17.23 20.32
C CYS A 465 17.44 -17.18 19.02
N SER A 466 18.75 -17.19 19.06
CA SER A 466 19.64 -17.08 17.86
C SER A 466 19.64 -18.30 16.92
N GLY A 467 18.80 -19.31 17.16
CA GLY A 467 18.66 -20.50 16.32
C GLY A 467 19.66 -21.60 16.58
N LYS A 468 20.51 -21.41 17.56
CA LYS A 468 21.46 -22.43 18.01
C LYS A 468 20.89 -23.35 19.09
N LEU A 469 19.74 -22.96 19.68
CA LEU A 469 19.09 -23.68 20.78
C LEU A 469 17.67 -24.07 20.42
N SER A 470 17.23 -25.22 20.83
CA SER A 470 15.83 -25.64 20.76
C SER A 470 14.96 -24.79 21.71
N LYS A 471 13.65 -24.71 21.47
CA LYS A 471 12.71 -24.01 22.36
C LYS A 471 12.83 -24.45 23.81
N ARG A 472 13.09 -25.74 24.04
CA ARG A 472 13.28 -26.30 25.39
C ARG A 472 14.52 -25.77 26.09
N GLU A 473 15.62 -25.66 25.35
CA GLU A 473 16.89 -25.09 25.83
C GLU A 473 16.79 -23.60 26.10
N VAL A 474 16.11 -22.85 25.19
CA VAL A 474 15.84 -21.40 25.40
C VAL A 474 15.03 -21.18 26.66
N VAL A 475 13.97 -21.96 26.91
CA VAL A 475 13.15 -21.87 28.14
C VAL A 475 13.93 -22.26 29.39
N GLN A 476 14.83 -23.25 29.30
CA GLN A 476 15.67 -23.63 30.42
C GLN A 476 16.71 -22.57 30.77
N GLN A 477 17.37 -21.98 29.77
CA GLN A 477 18.37 -20.93 29.98
C GLN A 477 17.78 -19.56 30.33
N GLY A 478 16.56 -19.24 29.88
CA GLY A 478 15.87 -18.01 30.25
C GLY A 478 15.22 -18.03 31.63
N ARG A 479 15.23 -19.18 32.34
CA ARG A 479 14.81 -19.32 33.74
C ARG A 479 15.95 -19.29 34.75
N ALA A 480 17.19 -19.31 34.29
CA ALA A 480 18.41 -19.18 35.08
C ALA A 480 18.90 -17.73 35.07
#